data_1ffa3e38213e524909d7c6a3eadd06f9
#
_entry.id   1ffa3e38213e524909d7c6a3eadd06f9
#
_cell.length_a   1.000
_cell.length_b   1.000
_cell.length_c   1.000
_cell.angle_alpha   90.00
_cell.angle_beta   90.00
_cell.angle_gamma   90.00
#
_symmetry.space_group_name_H-M   'P 1'
#
loop_
_entity.id
_entity.type
_entity.pdbx_description
1 polymer ?
#
loop_
_entity_poly.entity_id
_entity_poly.type
_entity_poly.pdbx_seq_one_letter_code
_entity_poly.pdbx_strand_id
1 'polypeptide(L)'
;MFSKARITRTAPLAAVVALMAVPAVSQAQTYTFGSRLDHEPSNSAPGHNCNEDGNNDEPTPACTRVAIDKSIAVPGGLTAPKSGTIVKFRVRAGAPGDLRFRLAHMKSLGFDQSLSETVGIARGAGTGPKVHVQGLGFRDPEQGEGNPVETFPAHLKVHKGDYLAIDSSSNSTLYCSSGGPNQMIFSPKLGKVGGPYATSSKTDGCELLVQAVMKR
;
A
#
# COMPACT_ATOMS: atom_id res chain seq x y z
N MET A 1 19.46 63.89 -72.78
CA MET A 1 19.61 62.45 -72.50
C MET A 1 19.15 62.17 -71.07
N PHE A 2 17.99 61.63 -70.93
CA PHE A 2 17.40 61.29 -69.56
C PHE A 2 17.41 59.78 -69.37
N SER A 3 18.22 59.29 -68.41
CA SER A 3 18.34 57.91 -68.05
C SER A 3 17.18 57.57 -67.06
N LYS A 4 16.34 56.56 -67.39
CA LYS A 4 15.27 56.05 -66.55
C LYS A 4 15.87 54.97 -65.63
N ALA A 5 15.90 55.26 -64.31
CA ALA A 5 16.23 54.25 -63.29
C ALA A 5 14.99 53.35 -63.07
N ARG A 6 15.16 52.02 -63.22
CA ARG A 6 14.17 51.00 -62.88
C ARG A 6 14.31 50.64 -61.39
N ILE A 7 13.25 50.89 -60.62
CA ILE A 7 13.14 50.46 -59.23
C ILE A 7 12.56 49.03 -59.22
N THR A 8 13.39 48.06 -58.86
CA THR A 8 13.01 46.69 -58.61
C THR A 8 12.43 46.60 -57.18
N ARG A 9 11.13 46.32 -57.03
CA ARG A 9 10.49 46.03 -55.75
C ARG A 9 10.71 44.59 -55.41
N THR A 10 11.50 44.30 -54.37
CA THR A 10 11.62 43.00 -53.75
C THR A 10 10.51 42.86 -52.68
N ALA A 11 9.62 41.92 -52.87
CA ALA A 11 8.58 41.57 -51.88
C ALA A 11 9.19 40.72 -50.77
N PRO A 12 8.97 41.01 -49.50
CA PRO A 12 9.40 40.15 -48.43
C PRO A 12 8.51 38.88 -48.34
N LEU A 13 9.12 37.70 -48.43
CA LEU A 13 8.46 36.43 -48.09
C LEU A 13 8.27 36.36 -46.57
N ALA A 14 7.04 36.49 -46.10
CA ALA A 14 6.68 36.25 -44.72
C ALA A 14 6.57 34.74 -44.48
N ALA A 15 7.59 34.14 -43.84
CA ALA A 15 7.56 32.77 -43.41
C ALA A 15 6.63 32.63 -42.19
N VAL A 16 5.45 32.05 -42.38
CA VAL A 16 4.53 31.72 -41.32
C VAL A 16 5.06 30.42 -40.63
N VAL A 17 5.71 30.56 -39.48
CA VAL A 17 6.05 29.44 -38.61
C VAL A 17 4.79 29.00 -37.87
N ALA A 18 4.15 27.94 -38.36
CA ALA A 18 3.07 27.27 -37.63
C ALA A 18 3.69 26.52 -36.42
N LEU A 19 3.58 27.06 -35.20
CA LEU A 19 3.85 26.35 -33.96
C LEU A 19 2.80 25.24 -33.81
N MET A 20 3.17 24.01 -34.12
CA MET A 20 2.37 22.85 -33.75
C MET A 20 2.47 22.67 -32.24
N ALA A 21 1.43 23.05 -31.50
CA ALA A 21 1.25 22.74 -30.09
C ALA A 21 1.07 21.22 -29.96
N VAL A 22 2.16 20.49 -29.66
CA VAL A 22 2.09 19.08 -29.30
C VAL A 22 1.39 18.99 -27.96
N PRO A 23 0.23 18.30 -27.85
CA PRO A 23 -0.42 18.15 -26.57
C PRO A 23 0.54 17.41 -25.63
N ALA A 24 0.88 18.04 -24.50
CA ALA A 24 1.67 17.41 -23.45
C ALA A 24 0.87 16.22 -22.93
N VAL A 25 1.27 15.00 -23.29
CA VAL A 25 0.71 13.78 -22.72
C VAL A 25 1.12 13.76 -21.26
N SER A 26 0.19 14.11 -20.39
CA SER A 26 0.38 14.00 -18.93
C SER A 26 0.65 12.54 -18.59
N GLN A 27 1.91 12.19 -18.36
CA GLN A 27 2.25 10.85 -17.89
C GLN A 27 1.68 10.65 -16.49
N ALA A 28 0.84 9.65 -16.33
CA ALA A 28 0.28 9.28 -15.04
C ALA A 28 1.42 8.95 -14.06
N GLN A 29 1.55 9.77 -13.03
CA GLN A 29 2.62 9.61 -12.04
C GLN A 29 2.33 8.38 -11.16
N THR A 30 3.33 7.51 -11.03
CA THR A 30 3.25 6.29 -10.23
C THR A 30 3.90 6.48 -8.87
N TYR A 31 3.24 6.00 -7.83
CA TYR A 31 3.72 6.02 -6.44
C TYR A 31 3.64 4.62 -5.86
N THR A 32 4.55 4.33 -4.92
CA THR A 32 4.55 3.10 -4.14
C THR A 32 4.50 3.46 -2.66
N PHE A 33 3.69 2.75 -1.86
CA PHE A 33 3.61 2.94 -0.42
C PHE A 33 3.33 1.60 0.29
N GLY A 34 3.63 1.52 1.59
CA GLY A 34 3.56 0.30 2.39
C GLY A 34 4.93 -0.23 2.75
N SER A 35 5.04 -1.52 3.07
CA SER A 35 6.27 -2.20 3.43
C SER A 35 7.28 -2.25 2.26
N ARG A 36 8.58 -2.30 2.60
CA ARG A 36 9.65 -2.55 1.62
C ARG A 36 9.65 -3.96 1.06
N LEU A 37 9.01 -4.91 1.76
CA LEU A 37 8.99 -6.33 1.41
C LEU A 37 10.39 -6.98 1.38
N ASP A 38 11.33 -6.46 2.17
CA ASP A 38 12.72 -6.90 2.26
C ASP A 38 12.95 -7.97 3.34
N HIS A 39 11.98 -8.18 4.24
CA HIS A 39 12.02 -9.23 5.24
C HIS A 39 11.30 -10.48 4.78
N GLU A 40 11.76 -11.63 5.32
CA GLU A 40 11.09 -12.91 5.08
C GLU A 40 9.95 -13.11 6.07
N PRO A 41 8.79 -13.64 5.62
CA PRO A 41 7.68 -13.92 6.54
C PRO A 41 8.11 -14.88 7.64
N SER A 42 7.69 -14.63 8.87
CA SER A 42 7.92 -15.53 10.00
C SER A 42 6.83 -16.59 10.02
N ASN A 43 7.17 -17.85 9.72
CA ASN A 43 6.22 -18.98 9.76
C ASN A 43 5.75 -19.32 11.16
N SER A 44 6.49 -18.91 12.16
CA SER A 44 6.23 -19.23 13.55
C SER A 44 5.95 -17.98 14.36
N ALA A 45 4.83 -17.33 14.09
CA ALA A 45 4.36 -16.25 14.93
C ALA A 45 3.19 -16.72 15.83
N PRO A 46 3.43 -17.66 16.78
CA PRO A 46 2.40 -18.04 17.75
C PRO A 46 1.99 -16.79 18.53
N GLY A 47 0.71 -16.63 18.80
CA GLY A 47 0.20 -15.47 19.54
C GLY A 47 -0.05 -14.21 18.71
N HIS A 48 0.29 -14.17 17.41
CA HIS A 48 -0.02 -13.07 16.50
C HIS A 48 -1.26 -13.30 15.66
N ASN A 49 -2.13 -14.21 16.11
CA ASN A 49 -3.43 -14.46 15.48
C ASN A 49 -4.42 -13.32 15.77
N CYS A 50 -5.60 -13.43 15.18
CA CYS A 50 -6.66 -12.45 15.38
C CYS A 50 -7.48 -12.66 16.67
N ASN A 51 -7.21 -13.71 17.45
CA ASN A 51 -7.85 -13.94 18.73
C ASN A 51 -7.29 -13.00 19.79
N GLU A 52 -8.15 -12.40 20.56
CA GLU A 52 -7.77 -11.44 21.63
C GLU A 52 -7.13 -12.15 22.83
N ASP A 53 -7.53 -13.39 23.07
CA ASP A 53 -7.10 -14.23 24.20
C ASP A 53 -5.85 -15.06 23.94
N GLY A 54 -5.28 -14.98 22.71
CA GLY A 54 -4.07 -15.73 22.34
C GLY A 54 -4.29 -17.24 22.22
N ASN A 55 -5.51 -17.73 22.33
CA ASN A 55 -5.82 -19.15 22.19
C ASN A 55 -5.71 -19.56 20.72
N ASN A 56 -4.77 -20.44 20.42
CA ASN A 56 -4.49 -20.93 19.05
C ASN A 56 -5.34 -22.14 18.65
N ASP A 57 -6.11 -22.71 19.57
CA ASP A 57 -6.87 -23.95 19.37
C ASP A 57 -8.23 -23.72 18.69
N GLU A 58 -8.72 -22.49 18.71
CA GLU A 58 -9.99 -22.13 18.08
C GLU A 58 -9.77 -21.57 16.67
N PRO A 59 -10.71 -21.78 15.73
CA PRO A 59 -10.65 -21.16 14.42
C PRO A 59 -10.57 -19.63 14.53
N THR A 60 -9.45 -19.07 14.14
CA THR A 60 -9.21 -17.63 14.26
C THR A 60 -10.13 -16.86 13.32
N PRO A 61 -11.03 -16.00 13.81
CA PRO A 61 -11.83 -15.14 12.94
C PRO A 61 -10.92 -14.19 12.17
N ALA A 62 -11.32 -13.83 10.96
CA ALA A 62 -10.56 -12.83 10.19
C ALA A 62 -10.61 -11.47 10.90
N CYS A 63 -9.45 -10.87 11.12
CA CYS A 63 -9.29 -9.50 11.60
C CYS A 63 -8.76 -8.58 10.50
N THR A 64 -8.79 -7.27 10.74
CA THR A 64 -8.07 -6.31 9.89
C THR A 64 -6.76 -5.96 10.54
N ARG A 65 -5.66 -6.13 9.80
CA ARG A 65 -4.29 -5.74 10.18
C ARG A 65 -3.88 -4.51 9.41
N VAL A 66 -3.37 -3.50 10.11
CA VAL A 66 -2.94 -2.21 9.53
C VAL A 66 -1.48 -1.97 9.86
N ALA A 67 -0.64 -1.73 8.86
CA ALA A 67 0.76 -1.37 9.06
C ALA A 67 0.88 0.04 9.63
N ILE A 68 1.65 0.22 10.74
CA ILE A 68 1.79 1.49 11.42
C ILE A 68 3.24 1.95 11.64
N ASP A 69 4.23 1.07 11.51
CA ASP A 69 5.64 1.44 11.69
C ASP A 69 6.22 2.06 10.42
N LYS A 70 6.64 3.30 10.52
CA LYS A 70 7.23 4.05 9.41
C LYS A 70 8.66 3.60 9.06
N SER A 71 9.36 2.93 9.96
CA SER A 71 10.76 2.50 9.74
C SER A 71 10.89 1.43 8.66
N ILE A 72 9.83 0.64 8.46
CA ILE A 72 9.74 -0.45 7.48
C ILE A 72 9.18 -0.01 6.12
N ALA A 73 8.83 1.25 5.99
CA ALA A 73 8.16 1.76 4.81
C ALA A 73 9.13 1.95 3.62
N VAL A 74 8.58 1.80 2.41
CA VAL A 74 9.24 2.31 1.19
C VAL A 74 9.43 3.84 1.26
N PRO A 75 10.26 4.44 0.41
CA PRO A 75 10.43 5.91 0.36
C PRO A 75 9.14 6.71 0.24
N GLY A 76 8.06 6.12 -0.31
CA GLY A 76 6.72 6.72 -0.38
C GLY A 76 5.95 6.73 0.94
N GLY A 77 6.46 6.07 1.98
CA GLY A 77 5.84 5.96 3.31
C GLY A 77 4.85 4.80 3.43
N LEU A 78 4.23 4.67 4.61
CA LEU A 78 3.21 3.65 4.90
C LEU A 78 1.83 4.01 4.38
N THR A 79 1.57 5.29 4.20
CA THR A 79 0.26 5.82 3.78
C THR A 79 0.30 6.28 2.34
N ALA A 80 -0.85 6.31 1.70
CA ALA A 80 -0.98 6.85 0.36
C ALA A 80 -0.45 8.30 0.32
N PRO A 81 0.59 8.60 -0.47
CA PRO A 81 1.20 9.93 -0.52
C PRO A 81 0.30 10.96 -1.21
N LYS A 82 -0.61 10.50 -2.04
CA LYS A 82 -1.57 11.29 -2.81
C LYS A 82 -2.91 10.54 -2.91
N SER A 83 -3.97 11.23 -3.29
CA SER A 83 -5.20 10.58 -3.74
C SER A 83 -5.03 10.10 -5.18
N GLY A 84 -5.62 8.94 -5.51
CA GLY A 84 -5.49 8.32 -6.82
C GLY A 84 -6.14 6.95 -6.89
N THR A 85 -5.59 6.08 -7.72
CA THR A 85 -6.07 4.70 -7.90
C THR A 85 -4.93 3.71 -7.68
N ILE A 86 -5.08 2.78 -6.76
CA ILE A 86 -4.19 1.63 -6.63
C ILE A 86 -4.43 0.72 -7.82
N VAL A 87 -3.35 0.38 -8.52
CA VAL A 87 -3.37 -0.47 -9.72
C VAL A 87 -2.80 -1.86 -9.46
N LYS A 88 -2.03 -2.00 -8.38
CA LYS A 88 -1.44 -3.27 -7.96
C LYS A 88 -1.29 -3.31 -6.44
N PHE A 89 -1.52 -4.48 -5.87
CA PHE A 89 -1.03 -4.86 -4.56
C PHE A 89 0.11 -5.86 -4.70
N ARG A 90 1.07 -5.76 -3.81
CA ARG A 90 2.21 -6.68 -3.71
C ARG A 90 2.25 -7.19 -2.28
N VAL A 91 2.50 -8.47 -2.12
CA VAL A 91 2.55 -9.12 -0.81
C VAL A 91 3.64 -10.16 -0.80
N ARG A 92 4.23 -10.35 0.36
CA ARG A 92 5.14 -11.46 0.63
C ARG A 92 4.50 -12.34 1.69
N ALA A 93 4.20 -13.58 1.34
CA ALA A 93 3.53 -14.54 2.21
C ALA A 93 4.37 -15.82 2.34
N GLY A 94 4.52 -16.31 3.57
CA GLY A 94 5.32 -17.50 3.88
C GLY A 94 4.52 -18.81 3.83
N ALA A 95 3.20 -18.73 3.75
CA ALA A 95 2.32 -19.90 3.62
C ALA A 95 1.13 -19.55 2.73
N PRO A 96 0.54 -20.54 2.02
CA PRO A 96 -0.65 -20.30 1.22
C PRO A 96 -1.84 -19.92 2.09
N GLY A 97 -2.72 -19.11 1.53
CA GLY A 97 -3.92 -18.69 2.24
C GLY A 97 -4.69 -17.59 1.55
N ASP A 98 -5.89 -17.35 2.06
CA ASP A 98 -6.78 -16.31 1.56
C ASP A 98 -6.60 -15.02 2.36
N LEU A 99 -6.49 -13.90 1.66
CA LEU A 99 -6.54 -12.58 2.24
C LEU A 99 -7.35 -11.61 1.37
N ARG A 100 -7.78 -10.52 1.98
CA ARG A 100 -8.42 -9.42 1.26
C ARG A 100 -7.64 -8.14 1.52
N PHE A 101 -7.20 -7.48 0.46
CA PHE A 101 -6.61 -6.16 0.58
C PHE A 101 -7.64 -5.13 1.05
N ARG A 102 -7.21 -4.23 1.93
CA ARG A 102 -8.03 -3.19 2.52
C ARG A 102 -7.26 -1.86 2.56
N LEU A 103 -8.04 -0.79 2.71
CA LEU A 103 -7.53 0.51 3.14
C LEU A 103 -8.21 0.89 4.45
N ALA A 104 -7.44 1.49 5.34
CA ALA A 104 -7.92 2.03 6.61
C ALA A 104 -7.70 3.54 6.66
N HIS A 105 -8.72 4.28 7.05
CA HIS A 105 -8.60 5.69 7.37
C HIS A 105 -8.44 5.85 8.88
N MET A 106 -7.24 6.24 9.31
CA MET A 106 -6.90 6.43 10.71
C MET A 106 -7.39 7.81 11.18
N LYS A 107 -8.22 7.83 12.23
CA LYS A 107 -8.65 9.07 12.90
C LYS A 107 -7.61 9.52 13.93
N SER A 108 -7.08 8.57 14.70
CA SER A 108 -6.05 8.79 15.70
C SER A 108 -5.16 7.56 15.83
N LEU A 109 -3.92 7.80 16.21
CA LEU A 109 -2.91 6.80 16.55
C LEU A 109 -2.07 7.40 17.66
N GLY A 110 -2.02 6.78 18.82
CA GLY A 110 -1.28 7.29 19.97
C GLY A 110 -1.11 6.25 21.06
N PHE A 111 -0.18 6.53 21.96
CA PHE A 111 0.05 5.70 23.14
C PHE A 111 -1.01 6.01 24.20
N ASP A 112 -1.73 4.97 24.65
CA ASP A 112 -2.67 5.06 25.75
C ASP A 112 -1.96 4.66 27.05
N GLN A 113 -1.78 5.63 27.93
CA GLN A 113 -1.09 5.40 29.21
C GLN A 113 -1.85 4.46 30.14
N SER A 114 -3.18 4.40 30.04
CA SER A 114 -3.99 3.56 30.91
C SER A 114 -3.88 2.08 30.55
N LEU A 115 -3.67 1.78 29.27
CA LEU A 115 -3.49 0.44 28.72
C LEU A 115 -2.01 0.07 28.54
N SER A 116 -1.11 1.04 28.68
CA SER A 116 0.33 0.90 28.40
C SER A 116 0.62 0.38 27.00
N GLU A 117 -0.22 0.72 26.02
CA GLU A 117 -0.10 0.27 24.64
C GLU A 117 -0.45 1.35 23.61
N THR A 118 -0.06 1.13 22.36
CA THR A 118 -0.47 1.99 21.25
C THR A 118 -1.88 1.63 20.80
N VAL A 119 -2.78 2.60 20.81
CA VAL A 119 -4.17 2.45 20.40
C VAL A 119 -4.45 3.27 19.16
N GLY A 120 -5.23 2.74 18.24
CA GLY A 120 -5.68 3.45 17.07
C GLY A 120 -7.19 3.40 16.90
N ILE A 121 -7.71 4.47 16.34
CA ILE A 121 -9.11 4.57 15.95
C ILE A 121 -9.16 4.69 14.43
N ALA A 122 -9.77 3.71 13.76
CA ALA A 122 -9.83 3.66 12.31
C ALA A 122 -11.20 3.21 11.79
N ARG A 123 -11.43 3.43 10.50
CA ARG A 123 -12.57 2.88 9.75
C ARG A 123 -12.11 2.34 8.40
N GLY A 124 -12.93 1.50 7.78
CA GLY A 124 -12.68 1.06 6.41
C GLY A 124 -12.71 2.25 5.44
N ALA A 125 -11.66 2.39 4.63
CA ALA A 125 -11.51 3.41 3.60
C ALA A 125 -11.60 2.84 2.18
N GLY A 126 -11.29 1.55 2.01
CA GLY A 126 -11.38 0.85 0.74
C GLY A 126 -11.41 -0.65 0.93
N THR A 127 -12.06 -1.36 -0.01
CA THR A 127 -12.10 -2.82 -0.05
C THR A 127 -11.56 -3.26 -1.41
N GLY A 128 -10.40 -3.87 -1.40
CA GLY A 128 -9.71 -4.41 -2.55
C GLY A 128 -10.08 -5.86 -2.85
N PRO A 129 -9.35 -6.50 -3.76
CA PRO A 129 -9.60 -7.89 -4.14
C PRO A 129 -9.37 -8.86 -2.97
N LYS A 130 -10.16 -9.92 -2.94
CA LYS A 130 -9.83 -11.14 -2.20
C LYS A 130 -8.91 -11.95 -3.10
N VAL A 131 -7.80 -12.43 -2.57
CA VAL A 131 -6.79 -13.18 -3.30
C VAL A 131 -6.37 -14.40 -2.51
N HIS A 132 -5.90 -15.42 -3.23
CA HIS A 132 -5.20 -16.55 -2.66
C HIS A 132 -3.71 -16.36 -2.91
N VAL A 133 -2.92 -16.27 -1.82
CA VAL A 133 -1.45 -16.21 -1.88
C VAL A 133 -0.88 -17.63 -1.89
N GLN A 134 0.19 -17.84 -2.64
CA GLN A 134 0.83 -19.15 -2.79
C GLN A 134 1.80 -19.47 -1.64
N GLY A 135 2.20 -18.47 -0.88
CA GLY A 135 3.12 -18.66 0.24
C GLY A 135 4.56 -18.89 -0.19
N LEU A 136 4.97 -18.28 -1.30
CA LEU A 136 6.32 -18.44 -1.88
C LEU A 136 7.39 -17.58 -1.19
N GLY A 137 7.06 -16.95 -0.06
CA GLY A 137 7.92 -15.98 0.64
C GLY A 137 9.08 -16.59 1.42
N PHE A 138 9.13 -17.90 1.59
CA PHE A 138 10.30 -18.59 2.14
C PHE A 138 11.34 -18.79 1.04
N ARG A 139 12.54 -18.29 1.26
CA ARG A 139 13.70 -18.73 0.52
C ARG A 139 14.19 -20.06 1.10
N ASP A 140 14.41 -21.02 0.25
CA ASP A 140 15.42 -22.02 0.50
C ASP A 140 16.77 -21.39 0.06
N PRO A 141 17.67 -21.01 0.99
CA PRO A 141 18.95 -20.42 0.65
C PRO A 141 19.79 -21.33 -0.24
N GLU A 142 19.54 -22.65 -0.21
CA GLU A 142 20.26 -23.65 -0.99
C GLU A 142 19.75 -23.73 -2.45
N GLN A 143 18.53 -23.27 -2.73
CA GLN A 143 17.96 -23.36 -4.06
C GLN A 143 18.08 -22.06 -4.88
N GLY A 144 18.60 -20.98 -4.31
CA GLY A 144 18.88 -19.73 -5.04
C GLY A 144 17.63 -19.04 -5.61
N GLU A 145 16.45 -19.39 -5.15
CA GLU A 145 15.20 -18.85 -5.64
C GLU A 145 15.03 -17.36 -5.29
N GLY A 146 14.55 -16.63 -6.28
CA GLY A 146 14.39 -15.19 -6.21
C GLY A 146 13.41 -14.73 -5.14
N ASN A 147 13.27 -13.42 -5.01
CA ASN A 147 12.38 -12.77 -4.05
C ASN A 147 10.89 -12.99 -4.42
N PRO A 148 10.17 -13.92 -3.80
CA PRO A 148 8.82 -14.28 -4.20
C PRO A 148 7.81 -13.29 -3.65
N VAL A 149 7.78 -12.11 -4.24
CA VAL A 149 6.73 -11.12 -4.03
C VAL A 149 5.59 -11.37 -4.99
N GLU A 150 4.47 -11.79 -4.47
CA GLU A 150 3.27 -12.00 -5.26
C GLU A 150 2.61 -10.66 -5.59
N THR A 151 2.14 -10.52 -6.84
CA THR A 151 1.56 -9.26 -7.34
C THR A 151 0.15 -9.51 -7.86
N PHE A 152 -0.79 -8.72 -7.38
CA PHE A 152 -2.20 -8.81 -7.72
C PHE A 152 -2.68 -7.51 -8.36
N PRO A 153 -3.36 -7.57 -9.52
CA PRO A 153 -3.96 -6.39 -10.13
C PRO A 153 -5.08 -5.84 -9.23
N ALA A 154 -5.27 -4.52 -9.29
CA ALA A 154 -6.30 -3.85 -8.53
C ALA A 154 -6.83 -2.64 -9.29
N HIS A 155 -8.02 -2.18 -8.90
CA HIS A 155 -8.58 -0.91 -9.30
C HIS A 155 -9.32 -0.33 -8.09
N LEU A 156 -8.56 0.25 -7.15
CA LEU A 156 -9.12 0.72 -5.88
C LEU A 156 -8.80 2.19 -5.68
N LYS A 157 -9.82 3.02 -5.51
CA LYS A 157 -9.63 4.43 -5.14
C LYS A 157 -9.00 4.53 -3.76
N VAL A 158 -8.05 5.44 -3.63
CA VAL A 158 -7.32 5.71 -2.38
C VAL A 158 -7.24 7.21 -2.16
N HIS A 159 -7.38 7.65 -0.91
CA HIS A 159 -7.19 9.03 -0.51
C HIS A 159 -5.83 9.21 0.14
N LYS A 160 -5.26 10.39 0.00
CA LYS A 160 -4.01 10.75 0.68
C LYS A 160 -4.15 10.49 2.18
N GLY A 161 -3.18 9.78 2.76
CA GLY A 161 -3.13 9.44 4.17
C GLY A 161 -3.82 8.12 4.55
N ASP A 162 -4.52 7.44 3.62
CA ASP A 162 -5.06 6.11 3.90
C ASP A 162 -3.91 5.09 4.07
N TYR A 163 -4.06 4.20 5.03
CA TYR A 163 -3.13 3.13 5.36
C TYR A 163 -3.45 1.86 4.60
N LEU A 164 -2.41 1.10 4.26
CA LEU A 164 -2.58 -0.28 3.79
C LEU A 164 -2.99 -1.19 4.94
N ALA A 165 -3.90 -2.09 4.63
CA ALA A 165 -4.39 -3.10 5.54
C ALA A 165 -4.75 -4.38 4.78
N ILE A 166 -4.91 -5.47 5.52
CA ILE A 166 -5.50 -6.72 5.02
C ILE A 166 -6.52 -7.26 6.01
N ASP A 167 -7.55 -7.93 5.50
CA ASP A 167 -8.37 -8.85 6.28
C ASP A 167 -7.80 -10.26 6.06
N SER A 168 -7.39 -10.91 7.12
CA SER A 168 -6.88 -12.28 7.11
C SER A 168 -7.07 -12.94 8.47
N SER A 169 -7.26 -14.25 8.48
CA SER A 169 -7.15 -15.08 9.67
C SER A 169 -5.75 -15.69 9.84
N SER A 170 -4.88 -15.52 8.84
CA SER A 170 -3.54 -16.11 8.76
C SER A 170 -2.46 -15.09 9.13
N ASN A 171 -1.36 -15.58 9.71
CA ASN A 171 -0.14 -14.84 9.98
C ASN A 171 0.88 -14.90 8.83
N SER A 172 0.52 -15.51 7.72
CA SER A 172 1.44 -15.80 6.61
C SER A 172 2.11 -14.58 5.97
N THR A 173 1.57 -13.37 6.18
CA THR A 173 2.09 -12.12 5.64
C THR A 173 2.84 -11.27 6.66
N LEU A 174 3.26 -11.87 7.77
CA LEU A 174 3.91 -11.17 8.87
C LEU A 174 5.39 -11.52 8.95
N TYR A 175 6.21 -10.50 9.21
CA TYR A 175 7.56 -10.66 9.74
C TYR A 175 7.59 -10.16 11.17
N CYS A 176 7.81 -11.06 12.12
CA CYS A 176 7.81 -10.71 13.54
C CYS A 176 9.23 -10.59 14.07
N SER A 177 9.59 -9.40 14.49
CA SER A 177 10.84 -9.09 15.19
C SER A 177 10.53 -8.58 16.58
N SER A 178 11.53 -8.61 17.47
CA SER A 178 11.40 -8.13 18.84
C SER A 178 11.46 -6.59 18.95
N GLY A 179 10.60 -5.88 18.24
CA GLY A 179 10.65 -4.41 18.29
C GLY A 179 9.29 -3.78 18.12
N GLY A 180 8.93 -2.79 18.89
CA GLY A 180 7.85 -1.82 18.83
C GLY A 180 6.49 -2.26 18.22
N PRO A 181 5.49 -1.41 18.28
CA PRO A 181 4.20 -1.65 17.62
C PRO A 181 4.34 -1.40 16.10
N ASN A 182 4.44 -2.47 15.30
CA ASN A 182 4.62 -2.39 13.85
C ASN A 182 3.30 -2.55 13.10
N GLN A 183 2.33 -3.23 13.70
CA GLN A 183 0.97 -3.32 13.17
C GLN A 183 -0.09 -3.12 14.25
N MET A 184 -1.28 -2.80 13.77
CA MET A 184 -2.48 -2.64 14.57
C MET A 184 -3.55 -3.61 14.12
N ILE A 185 -4.21 -4.24 15.06
CA ILE A 185 -5.20 -5.29 14.82
C ILE A 185 -6.58 -4.78 15.25
N PHE A 186 -7.55 -4.97 14.36
CA PHE A 186 -8.96 -4.72 14.62
C PHE A 186 -9.72 -6.05 14.58
N SER A 187 -10.19 -6.50 15.74
CA SER A 187 -11.05 -7.66 15.92
C SER A 187 -12.32 -7.23 16.67
N PRO A 188 -13.49 -7.33 16.05
CA PRO A 188 -13.74 -7.79 14.69
C PRO A 188 -13.15 -6.86 13.62
N LYS A 189 -13.00 -7.40 12.39
CA LYS A 189 -12.44 -6.63 11.26
C LYS A 189 -13.18 -5.32 11.01
N LEU A 190 -12.46 -4.35 10.47
CA LEU A 190 -13.02 -3.04 10.08
C LEU A 190 -14.25 -3.22 9.17
N GLY A 191 -15.28 -2.48 9.47
CA GLY A 191 -16.56 -2.51 8.76
C GLY A 191 -16.46 -2.06 7.30
N LYS A 192 -17.63 -1.80 6.69
CA LYS A 192 -17.73 -1.28 5.31
C LYS A 192 -17.05 0.08 5.17
N VAL A 193 -16.70 0.42 3.94
CA VAL A 193 -16.13 1.74 3.58
C VAL A 193 -17.04 2.87 4.06
N GLY A 194 -16.45 3.85 4.75
CA GLY A 194 -17.19 4.98 5.32
C GLY A 194 -18.08 4.63 6.53
N GLY A 195 -17.99 3.41 7.04
CA GLY A 195 -18.70 2.96 8.24
C GLY A 195 -18.21 3.65 9.53
N PRO A 196 -18.70 3.22 10.69
CA PRO A 196 -18.28 3.76 11.97
C PRO A 196 -16.79 3.51 12.20
N TYR A 197 -16.19 4.35 13.02
CA TYR A 197 -14.84 4.13 13.53
C TYR A 197 -14.87 3.01 14.58
N ALA A 198 -13.83 2.20 14.56
CA ALA A 198 -13.55 1.18 15.55
C ALA A 198 -12.22 1.48 16.25
N THR A 199 -12.12 1.08 17.50
CA THR A 199 -10.85 1.08 18.24
C THR A 199 -10.10 -0.22 17.95
N SER A 200 -8.78 -0.16 17.85
CA SER A 200 -7.95 -1.37 17.71
C SER A 200 -8.10 -2.26 18.93
N SER A 201 -8.11 -3.57 18.72
CA SER A 201 -8.13 -4.54 19.82
C SER A 201 -6.76 -4.76 20.44
N LYS A 202 -5.71 -4.68 19.63
CA LYS A 202 -4.30 -4.76 20.09
C LYS A 202 -3.33 -4.23 19.06
N THR A 203 -2.07 -4.10 19.47
CA THR A 203 -0.91 -3.90 18.60
C THR A 203 0.10 -5.00 18.80
N ASP A 204 0.93 -5.26 17.82
CA ASP A 204 2.07 -6.16 17.98
C ASP A 204 3.30 -5.71 17.18
N GLY A 205 4.44 -6.36 17.44
CA GLY A 205 5.74 -6.06 16.82
C GLY A 205 5.94 -6.67 15.43
N CYS A 206 4.89 -7.19 14.79
CA CYS A 206 5.04 -7.80 13.47
C CYS A 206 4.84 -6.78 12.35
N GLU A 207 5.77 -6.75 11.41
CA GLU A 207 5.62 -6.02 10.17
C GLU A 207 4.59 -6.69 9.26
N LEU A 208 3.69 -5.91 8.68
CA LEU A 208 2.76 -6.38 7.67
C LEU A 208 3.40 -6.25 6.29
N LEU A 209 3.74 -7.38 5.66
CA LEU A 209 4.47 -7.45 4.39
C LEU A 209 3.55 -7.19 3.19
N VAL A 210 3.02 -5.96 3.12
CA VAL A 210 2.10 -5.52 2.06
C VAL A 210 2.53 -4.17 1.50
N GLN A 211 2.44 -4.03 0.17
CA GLN A 211 2.79 -2.83 -0.56
C GLN A 211 1.74 -2.55 -1.64
N ALA A 212 1.50 -1.29 -1.95
CA ALA A 212 0.64 -0.88 -3.06
C ALA A 212 1.37 0.00 -4.06
N VAL A 213 1.01 -0.16 -5.33
CA VAL A 213 1.40 0.73 -6.42
C VAL A 213 0.16 1.48 -6.90
N MET A 214 0.21 2.80 -6.92
CA MET A 214 -0.89 3.65 -7.32
C MET A 214 -0.50 4.60 -8.45
N LYS A 215 -1.51 5.05 -9.20
CA LYS A 215 -1.42 6.08 -10.24
C LYS A 215 -2.29 7.28 -9.87
N ARG A 216 -1.81 8.44 -10.29
CA ARG A 216 -2.56 9.69 -10.24
C ARG A 216 -2.84 10.19 -11.66
#